data_f3719be7ecd1f1aebb39b57d6082624c
#
_entry.id   f3719be7ecd1f1aebb39b57d6082624c
#
_cell.length_a   1.000
_cell.length_b   1.000
_cell.length_c   1.000
_cell.angle_alpha   90.00
_cell.angle_beta   90.00
_cell.angle_gamma   90.00
#
_symmetry.space_group_name_H-M   'P 1'
#
loop_
_entity.id
_entity.type
_entity.pdbx_description
1 polymer ?
#
loop_
_entity_poly.entity_id
_entity_poly.type
_entity_poly.pdbx_seq_one_letter_code
_entity_poly.pdbx_strand_id
1 'polypeptide(L)'
;NLQANEDKNAIALRTEKFINERLGKINAELGKTEGELQQYKQENGMIALDASSAKSFENQNASEEKLVDLQTQIELFNTISSEIEKSSRNLTQVIPSNVGLQDESSTKLIDRYNELVLERNRLLRSASESSPVVQPLTDQIRSLNRNIKDAINAAKRSLLIQRDALASQYNKYSDAVAEAPK
;
A
#
# COMPACT_ATOMS: atom_id res chain seq x y z
N ASN A 1 6.79 24.90 19.58
CA ASN A 1 5.38 25.24 19.61
C ASN A 1 4.54 24.04 20.00
N LEU A 2 3.76 24.16 21.05
CA LEU A 2 2.90 23.10 21.58
C LEU A 2 1.91 22.59 20.51
N GLN A 3 1.33 23.50 19.73
CA GLN A 3 0.38 23.17 18.67
C GLN A 3 1.02 22.30 17.59
N ALA A 4 2.22 22.65 17.14
CA ALA A 4 2.93 21.87 16.12
C ALA A 4 3.30 20.48 16.64
N ASN A 5 3.64 20.35 17.93
CA ASN A 5 3.92 19.06 18.55
C ASN A 5 2.67 18.19 18.64
N GLU A 6 1.52 18.80 19.00
CA GLU A 6 0.25 18.09 19.02
C GLU A 6 -0.14 17.57 17.61
N ASP A 7 0.07 18.39 16.58
CA ASP A 7 -0.23 18.01 15.19
C ASP A 7 0.64 16.86 14.72
N LYS A 8 1.95 16.93 14.99
CA LYS A 8 2.90 15.85 14.67
C LYS A 8 2.53 14.57 15.40
N ASN A 9 2.13 14.69 16.68
CA ASN A 9 1.74 13.54 17.49
C ASN A 9 0.45 12.90 16.96
N ALA A 10 -0.53 13.69 16.50
CA ALA A 10 -1.78 13.17 15.94
C ALA A 10 -1.51 12.28 14.72
N ILE A 11 -0.68 12.76 13.78
CA ILE A 11 -0.31 12.00 12.59
C ILE A 11 0.55 10.78 12.98
N ALA A 12 1.54 10.96 13.86
CA ALA A 12 2.43 9.89 14.30
C ALA A 12 1.67 8.75 14.98
N LEU A 13 0.74 9.08 15.87
CA LEU A 13 -0.09 8.08 16.57
C LEU A 13 -0.98 7.33 15.59
N ARG A 14 -1.57 8.03 14.63
CA ARG A 14 -2.40 7.38 13.59
C ARG A 14 -1.58 6.46 12.72
N THR A 15 -0.39 6.91 12.32
CA THR A 15 0.54 6.12 11.50
C THR A 15 1.04 4.90 12.26
N GLU A 16 1.42 5.05 13.54
CA GLU A 16 1.87 3.95 14.40
C GLU A 16 0.78 2.89 14.53
N LYS A 17 -0.44 3.30 14.84
CA LYS A 17 -1.59 2.39 14.96
C LYS A 17 -1.81 1.64 13.65
N PHE A 18 -1.80 2.35 12.53
CA PHE A 18 -1.95 1.77 11.20
C PHE A 18 -0.87 0.73 10.92
N ILE A 19 0.40 1.08 11.16
CA ILE A 19 1.53 0.18 10.93
C ILE A 19 1.40 -1.08 11.78
N ASN A 20 1.08 -0.93 13.07
CA ASN A 20 0.93 -2.07 13.98
C ASN A 20 -0.21 -3.01 13.56
N GLU A 21 -1.34 -2.47 13.16
CA GLU A 21 -2.48 -3.26 12.68
C GLU A 21 -2.15 -3.98 11.38
N ARG A 22 -1.44 -3.31 10.47
CA ARG A 22 -1.13 -3.85 9.14
C ARG A 22 0.04 -4.80 9.12
N LEU A 23 1.04 -4.61 9.98
CA LEU A 23 2.17 -5.53 10.07
C LEU A 23 1.73 -6.96 10.36
N GLY A 24 0.78 -7.11 11.28
CA GLY A 24 0.22 -8.42 11.60
C GLY A 24 -0.43 -9.08 10.40
N LYS A 25 -1.25 -8.34 9.64
CA LYS A 25 -1.92 -8.85 8.45
C LYS A 25 -0.93 -9.12 7.30
N ILE A 26 -0.02 -8.19 7.04
CA ILE A 26 0.99 -8.34 5.98
C ILE A 26 1.86 -9.56 6.27
N ASN A 27 2.34 -9.71 7.49
CA ASN A 27 3.15 -10.85 7.88
C ASN A 27 2.41 -12.17 7.72
N ALA A 28 1.12 -12.21 8.08
CA ALA A 28 0.29 -13.41 7.90
C ALA A 28 0.10 -13.73 6.42
N GLU A 29 -0.17 -12.73 5.59
CA GLU A 29 -0.35 -12.89 4.14
C GLU A 29 0.96 -13.29 3.45
N LEU A 30 2.08 -12.68 3.83
CA LEU A 30 3.40 -13.04 3.31
C LEU A 30 3.78 -14.47 3.70
N GLY A 31 3.53 -14.84 4.94
CA GLY A 31 3.78 -16.20 5.43
C GLY A 31 2.98 -17.23 4.64
N LYS A 32 1.72 -16.93 4.35
CA LYS A 32 0.86 -17.79 3.53
C LYS A 32 1.40 -17.89 2.11
N THR A 33 1.76 -16.78 1.48
CA THR A 33 2.31 -16.74 0.13
C THR A 33 3.63 -17.49 0.06
N GLU A 34 4.53 -17.25 1.01
CA GLU A 34 5.81 -17.95 1.09
C GLU A 34 5.61 -19.44 1.28
N GLY A 35 4.65 -19.83 2.11
CA GLY A 35 4.30 -21.24 2.33
C GLY A 35 3.79 -21.91 1.07
N GLU A 36 2.91 -21.25 0.32
CA GLU A 36 2.40 -21.73 -0.95
C GLU A 36 3.52 -21.89 -1.98
N LEU A 37 4.41 -20.90 -2.08
CA LEU A 37 5.54 -20.92 -2.99
C LEU A 37 6.54 -22.01 -2.59
N GLN A 38 6.80 -22.17 -1.31
CA GLN A 38 7.70 -23.20 -0.80
C GLN A 38 7.15 -24.59 -1.06
N GLN A 39 5.87 -24.80 -0.83
CA GLN A 39 5.20 -26.07 -1.14
C GLN A 39 5.30 -26.37 -2.63
N TYR A 40 5.06 -25.40 -3.47
CA TYR A 40 5.20 -25.53 -4.93
C TYR A 40 6.63 -25.92 -5.31
N LYS A 41 7.64 -25.30 -4.71
CA LYS A 41 9.06 -25.64 -4.93
C LYS A 41 9.36 -27.06 -4.49
N GLN A 42 8.82 -27.50 -3.35
CA GLN A 42 9.03 -28.86 -2.87
C GLN A 42 8.42 -29.90 -3.80
N GLU A 43 7.21 -29.62 -4.31
CA GLU A 43 6.53 -30.52 -5.24
C GLU A 43 7.27 -30.64 -6.57
N ASN A 44 7.95 -29.58 -7.01
CA ASN A 44 8.63 -29.53 -8.30
C ASN A 44 10.16 -29.48 -8.21
N GLY A 45 10.70 -29.38 -7.00
CA GLY A 45 12.13 -29.11 -6.76
C GLY A 45 13.06 -30.31 -6.83
N MET A 46 12.52 -31.48 -7.03
CA MET A 46 13.34 -32.72 -7.15
C MET A 46 13.80 -32.98 -8.58
N ILE A 47 13.58 -32.04 -9.47
CA ILE A 47 13.94 -32.13 -10.88
C ILE A 47 15.45 -31.91 -11.02
N ALA A 48 16.11 -32.76 -11.83
CA ALA A 48 17.54 -32.66 -12.05
C ALA A 48 17.96 -31.28 -12.55
N LEU A 49 18.94 -30.68 -11.89
CA LEU A 49 19.45 -29.35 -12.19
C LEU A 49 20.51 -29.41 -13.28
N ASP A 50 20.15 -29.07 -14.49
CA ASP A 50 21.12 -28.71 -15.51
C ASP A 50 21.29 -27.19 -15.55
N ALA A 51 22.16 -26.66 -16.43
CA ALA A 51 22.41 -25.22 -16.50
C ALA A 51 21.18 -24.41 -16.88
N SER A 52 20.32 -24.97 -17.74
CA SER A 52 19.06 -24.30 -18.14
C SER A 52 18.06 -24.26 -17.00
N SER A 53 17.92 -25.37 -16.27
CA SER A 53 17.04 -25.45 -15.12
C SER A 53 17.48 -24.54 -13.99
N ALA A 54 18.80 -24.44 -13.74
CA ALA A 54 19.36 -23.55 -12.74
C ALA A 54 19.04 -22.07 -13.04
N LYS A 55 19.18 -21.68 -14.30
CA LYS A 55 18.85 -20.30 -14.74
C LYS A 55 17.36 -20.01 -14.60
N SER A 56 16.50 -20.94 -15.00
CA SER A 56 15.05 -20.82 -14.83
C SER A 56 14.67 -20.71 -13.36
N PHE A 57 15.38 -21.43 -12.50
CA PHE A 57 15.16 -21.41 -11.05
C PHE A 57 15.54 -20.07 -10.44
N GLU A 58 16.68 -19.47 -10.84
CA GLU A 58 17.09 -18.14 -10.41
C GLU A 58 16.06 -17.09 -10.84
N ASN A 59 15.58 -17.14 -12.07
CA ASN A 59 14.57 -16.23 -12.58
C ASN A 59 13.25 -16.38 -11.82
N GLN A 60 12.88 -17.60 -11.47
CA GLN A 60 11.71 -17.89 -10.66
C GLN A 60 11.81 -17.25 -9.28
N ASN A 61 12.97 -17.37 -8.62
CA ASN A 61 13.21 -16.79 -7.31
C ASN A 61 13.12 -15.27 -7.35
N ALA A 62 13.72 -14.64 -8.37
CA ALA A 62 13.63 -13.18 -8.56
C ALA A 62 12.17 -12.74 -8.78
N SER A 63 11.41 -13.51 -9.53
CA SER A 63 9.99 -13.26 -9.78
C SER A 63 9.17 -13.40 -8.50
N GLU A 64 9.47 -14.37 -7.64
CA GLU A 64 8.82 -14.55 -6.35
C GLU A 64 8.99 -13.34 -5.45
N GLU A 65 10.22 -12.83 -5.31
CA GLU A 65 10.52 -11.66 -4.51
C GLU A 65 9.76 -10.44 -5.01
N LYS A 66 9.75 -10.25 -6.33
CA LYS A 66 9.06 -9.14 -6.96
C LYS A 66 7.54 -9.25 -6.77
N LEU A 67 6.98 -10.46 -6.89
CA LEU A 67 5.55 -10.71 -6.64
C LEU A 67 5.17 -10.38 -5.19
N VAL A 68 5.99 -10.74 -4.23
CA VAL A 68 5.78 -10.42 -2.81
C VAL A 68 5.77 -8.91 -2.62
N ASP A 69 6.74 -8.19 -3.20
CA ASP A 69 6.82 -6.74 -3.13
C ASP A 69 5.58 -6.08 -3.73
N LEU A 70 5.15 -6.53 -4.91
CA LEU A 70 3.96 -6.00 -5.58
C LEU A 70 2.70 -6.28 -4.76
N GLN A 71 2.57 -7.48 -4.21
CA GLN A 71 1.42 -7.83 -3.37
C GLN A 71 1.38 -6.98 -2.11
N THR A 72 2.53 -6.76 -1.48
CA THR A 72 2.64 -5.90 -0.29
C THR A 72 2.19 -4.48 -0.61
N GLN A 73 2.62 -3.92 -1.74
CA GLN A 73 2.20 -2.58 -2.16
C GLN A 73 0.70 -2.52 -2.47
N ILE A 74 0.16 -3.53 -3.16
CA ILE A 74 -1.28 -3.61 -3.45
C ILE A 74 -2.10 -3.59 -2.16
N GLU A 75 -1.72 -4.41 -1.17
CA GLU A 75 -2.39 -4.44 0.13
C GLU A 75 -2.30 -3.11 0.86
N LEU A 76 -1.14 -2.46 0.79
CA LEU A 76 -0.94 -1.15 1.40
C LEU A 76 -1.85 -0.11 0.77
N PHE A 77 -1.95 -0.08 -0.57
CA PHE A 77 -2.87 0.82 -1.27
C PHE A 77 -4.33 0.53 -0.93
N ASN A 78 -4.72 -0.73 -0.83
CA ASN A 78 -6.08 -1.11 -0.43
C ASN A 78 -6.41 -0.58 0.97
N THR A 79 -5.47 -0.65 1.89
CA THR A 79 -5.67 -0.20 3.26
C THR A 79 -5.72 1.33 3.35
N ILE A 80 -4.86 2.02 2.64
CA ILE A 80 -4.91 3.49 2.56
C ILE A 80 -6.22 3.94 1.92
N SER A 81 -6.70 3.22 0.90
CA SER A 81 -8.00 3.48 0.30
C SER A 81 -9.14 3.39 1.33
N SER A 82 -9.08 2.38 2.20
CA SER A 82 -10.03 2.23 3.31
C SER A 82 -9.93 3.39 4.30
N GLU A 83 -8.72 3.84 4.63
CA GLU A 83 -8.50 4.95 5.54
C GLU A 83 -9.03 6.27 4.96
N ILE A 84 -8.82 6.50 3.66
CA ILE A 84 -9.34 7.71 2.99
C ILE A 84 -10.86 7.70 2.95
N GLU A 85 -11.48 6.54 2.77
CA GLU A 85 -12.93 6.39 2.81
C GLU A 85 -13.50 6.70 4.20
N LYS A 86 -12.86 6.22 5.24
CA LYS A 86 -13.24 6.54 6.63
C LYS A 86 -13.09 8.02 6.90
N SER A 87 -12.02 8.63 6.45
CA SER A 87 -11.77 10.07 6.61
C SER A 87 -12.78 10.92 5.85
N SER A 88 -13.31 10.43 4.73
CA SER A 88 -14.36 11.16 3.98
C SER A 88 -15.65 11.31 4.78
N ARG A 89 -15.89 10.39 5.71
CA ARG A 89 -17.07 10.44 6.60
C ARG A 89 -16.81 11.22 7.88
N ASN A 90 -15.54 11.45 8.21
CA ASN A 90 -15.14 12.21 9.40
C ASN A 90 -13.92 13.06 9.05
N LEU A 91 -14.16 14.29 8.64
CA LEU A 91 -13.14 15.21 8.15
C LEU A 91 -12.17 15.72 9.25
N THR A 92 -12.35 15.29 10.49
CA THR A 92 -11.40 15.59 11.58
C THR A 92 -10.28 14.58 11.67
N GLN A 93 -10.39 13.47 10.93
CA GLN A 93 -9.47 12.36 11.01
C GLN A 93 -8.35 12.47 9.96
N VAL A 94 -7.10 12.48 10.42
CA VAL A 94 -5.94 12.44 9.53
C VAL A 94 -5.73 11.03 8.99
N ILE A 95 -5.00 10.94 7.88
CA ILE A 95 -4.67 9.68 7.23
C ILE A 95 -3.23 9.29 7.62
N PRO A 96 -2.94 7.99 7.81
CA PRO A 96 -1.56 7.55 8.01
C PRO A 96 -0.65 8.03 6.87
N SER A 97 0.55 8.48 7.21
CA SER A 97 1.53 8.94 6.23
C SER A 97 2.88 8.27 6.50
N ASN A 98 3.76 8.29 5.50
CA ASN A 98 5.09 7.65 5.59
C ASN A 98 5.02 6.16 5.91
N VAL A 99 4.05 5.48 5.31
CA VAL A 99 3.80 4.04 5.54
C VAL A 99 4.45 3.16 4.47
N GLY A 100 5.25 3.74 3.57
CA GLY A 100 5.95 2.98 2.56
C GLY A 100 5.25 2.86 1.21
N LEU A 101 4.26 3.71 0.93
CA LEU A 101 3.63 3.76 -0.39
C LEU A 101 4.66 4.15 -1.44
N GLN A 102 4.80 3.33 -2.48
CA GLN A 102 5.71 3.60 -3.59
C GLN A 102 5.00 4.40 -4.70
N ASP A 103 4.42 5.53 -4.31
CA ASP A 103 3.80 6.47 -5.23
C ASP A 103 3.93 7.87 -4.62
N GLU A 104 4.87 8.65 -5.14
CA GLU A 104 5.16 9.98 -4.64
C GLU A 104 3.96 10.93 -4.76
N SER A 105 3.20 10.82 -5.84
CA SER A 105 2.01 11.64 -6.07
C SER A 105 0.98 11.43 -4.97
N SER A 106 0.67 10.16 -4.66
CA SER A 106 -0.27 9.82 -3.59
C SER A 106 0.24 10.32 -2.23
N THR A 107 1.52 10.15 -1.95
CA THR A 107 2.14 10.58 -0.70
C THR A 107 2.03 12.09 -0.50
N LYS A 108 2.32 12.87 -1.53
CA LYS A 108 2.21 14.33 -1.47
C LYS A 108 0.79 14.79 -1.24
N LEU A 109 -0.18 14.18 -1.92
CA LEU A 109 -1.60 14.50 -1.74
C LEU A 109 -2.07 14.18 -0.32
N ILE A 110 -1.64 13.05 0.24
CA ILE A 110 -1.96 12.65 1.61
C ILE A 110 -1.39 13.67 2.61
N ASP A 111 -0.14 14.08 2.45
CA ASP A 111 0.49 15.06 3.33
C ASP A 111 -0.28 16.39 3.30
N ARG A 112 -0.64 16.86 2.11
CA ARG A 112 -1.43 18.09 1.97
C ARG A 112 -2.81 17.95 2.60
N TYR A 113 -3.45 16.81 2.40
CA TYR A 113 -4.75 16.50 3.01
C TYR A 113 -4.66 16.61 4.54
N ASN A 114 -3.65 15.98 5.13
CA ASN A 114 -3.46 16.01 6.58
C ASN A 114 -3.22 17.43 7.11
N GLU A 115 -2.42 18.24 6.40
CA GLU A 115 -2.22 19.65 6.76
C GLU A 115 -3.55 20.40 6.84
N LEU A 116 -4.40 20.23 5.83
CA LEU A 116 -5.69 20.92 5.77
C LEU A 116 -6.66 20.41 6.84
N VAL A 117 -6.67 19.12 7.11
CA VAL A 117 -7.49 18.53 8.19
C VAL A 117 -7.09 19.14 9.54
N LEU A 118 -5.79 19.21 9.81
CA LEU A 118 -5.29 19.77 11.08
C LEU A 118 -5.58 21.26 11.19
N GLU A 119 -5.45 22.03 10.11
CA GLU A 119 -5.79 23.43 10.08
C GLU A 119 -7.28 23.66 10.35
N ARG A 120 -8.14 22.88 9.68
CA ARG A 120 -9.58 22.91 9.91
C ARG A 120 -9.93 22.56 11.36
N ASN A 121 -9.29 21.55 11.93
CA ASN A 121 -9.49 21.14 13.31
C ASN A 121 -9.17 22.29 14.28
N ARG A 122 -8.09 23.03 14.01
CA ARG A 122 -7.73 24.21 14.81
C ARG A 122 -8.82 25.29 14.76
N LEU A 123 -9.33 25.58 13.56
CA LEU A 123 -10.38 26.58 13.38
C LEU A 123 -11.69 26.17 14.05
N LEU A 124 -12.01 24.88 14.04
CA LEU A 124 -13.23 24.36 14.66
C LEU A 124 -13.26 24.48 16.18
N ARG A 125 -12.11 24.78 16.81
CA ARG A 125 -12.07 25.07 18.25
C ARG A 125 -12.79 26.37 18.60
N SER A 126 -12.88 27.31 17.66
CA SER A 126 -13.46 28.64 17.89
C SER A 126 -14.46 29.06 16.82
N ALA A 127 -14.73 28.25 15.82
CA ALA A 127 -15.65 28.53 14.73
C ALA A 127 -16.51 27.29 14.43
N SER A 128 -17.69 27.52 13.83
CA SER A 128 -18.56 26.43 13.42
C SER A 128 -18.17 25.90 12.03
N GLU A 129 -18.68 24.73 11.67
CA GLU A 129 -18.48 24.13 10.35
C GLU A 129 -18.99 25.01 9.23
N SER A 130 -20.04 25.82 9.49
CA SER A 130 -20.62 26.71 8.50
C SER A 130 -19.91 28.05 8.39
N SER A 131 -18.89 28.29 9.22
CA SER A 131 -18.14 29.55 9.22
C SER A 131 -17.47 29.81 7.87
N PRO A 132 -17.44 31.04 7.35
CA PRO A 132 -16.75 31.40 6.12
C PRO A 132 -15.24 31.11 6.13
N VAL A 133 -14.62 30.98 7.31
CA VAL A 133 -13.19 30.60 7.41
C VAL A 133 -12.99 29.08 7.37
N VAL A 134 -14.00 28.30 7.70
CA VAL A 134 -13.94 26.85 7.74
C VAL A 134 -14.37 26.22 6.42
N GLN A 135 -15.43 26.71 5.80
CA GLN A 135 -16.00 26.12 4.59
C GLN A 135 -15.01 25.95 3.43
N PRO A 136 -14.13 26.94 3.12
CA PRO A 136 -13.14 26.73 2.06
C PRO A 136 -12.21 25.57 2.35
N LEU A 137 -11.81 25.35 3.60
CA LEU A 137 -10.99 24.22 3.98
C LEU A 137 -11.73 22.90 3.82
N THR A 138 -13.00 22.86 4.22
CA THR A 138 -13.86 21.68 4.03
C THR A 138 -13.94 21.31 2.55
N ASP A 139 -14.15 22.28 1.68
CA ASP A 139 -14.24 22.06 0.23
C ASP A 139 -12.91 21.55 -0.34
N GLN A 140 -11.79 22.14 0.08
CA GLN A 140 -10.46 21.72 -0.34
C GLN A 140 -10.15 20.27 0.12
N ILE A 141 -10.51 19.95 1.36
CA ILE A 141 -10.31 18.62 1.92
C ILE A 141 -11.11 17.58 1.12
N ARG A 142 -12.36 17.88 0.80
CA ARG A 142 -13.21 16.99 0.00
C ARG A 142 -12.65 16.79 -1.41
N SER A 143 -12.16 17.87 -2.01
CA SER A 143 -11.52 17.81 -3.33
C SER A 143 -10.26 16.96 -3.31
N LEU A 144 -9.40 17.15 -2.31
CA LEU A 144 -8.20 16.32 -2.13
C LEU A 144 -8.55 14.87 -1.85
N ASN A 145 -9.61 14.62 -1.08
CA ASN A 145 -10.08 13.25 -0.83
C ASN A 145 -10.38 12.53 -2.15
N ARG A 146 -11.09 13.17 -3.06
CA ARG A 146 -11.37 12.62 -4.39
C ARG A 146 -10.07 12.41 -5.19
N ASN A 147 -9.18 13.39 -5.17
CA ASN A 147 -7.91 13.32 -5.90
C ASN A 147 -7.02 12.19 -5.37
N ILE A 148 -7.01 11.97 -4.07
CA ILE A 148 -6.27 10.87 -3.45
C ILE A 148 -6.86 9.54 -3.90
N LYS A 149 -8.18 9.39 -3.87
CA LYS A 149 -8.87 8.19 -4.35
C LYS A 149 -8.49 7.87 -5.78
N ASP A 150 -8.50 8.87 -6.65
CA ASP A 150 -8.16 8.71 -8.08
C ASP A 150 -6.69 8.30 -8.24
N ALA A 151 -5.79 8.95 -7.52
CA ALA A 151 -4.35 8.64 -7.56
C ALA A 151 -4.08 7.21 -7.07
N ILE A 152 -4.69 6.82 -5.96
CA ILE A 152 -4.55 5.47 -5.40
C ILE A 152 -5.09 4.43 -6.38
N ASN A 153 -6.25 4.67 -6.96
CA ASN A 153 -6.85 3.73 -7.91
C ASN A 153 -5.98 3.57 -9.16
N ALA A 154 -5.40 4.66 -9.67
CA ALA A 154 -4.49 4.61 -10.82
C ALA A 154 -3.21 3.84 -10.48
N ALA A 155 -2.59 4.13 -9.33
CA ALA A 155 -1.39 3.43 -8.88
C ALA A 155 -1.65 1.94 -8.67
N LYS A 156 -2.79 1.61 -8.06
CA LYS A 156 -3.18 0.22 -7.79
C LYS A 156 -3.41 -0.55 -9.10
N ARG A 157 -4.07 0.07 -10.09
CA ARG A 157 -4.26 -0.56 -11.41
C ARG A 157 -2.92 -0.89 -12.05
N SER A 158 -1.96 0.02 -11.98
CA SER A 158 -0.61 -0.21 -12.50
C SER A 158 0.06 -1.39 -11.80
N LEU A 159 -0.06 -1.47 -10.48
CA LEU A 159 0.50 -2.58 -9.70
C LEU A 159 -0.15 -3.91 -10.05
N LEU A 160 -1.47 -3.92 -10.24
CA LEU A 160 -2.21 -5.13 -10.61
C LEU A 160 -1.78 -5.64 -11.99
N ILE A 161 -1.57 -4.74 -12.95
CA ILE A 161 -1.08 -5.09 -14.29
C ILE A 161 0.33 -5.70 -14.18
N GLN A 162 1.22 -5.07 -13.41
CA GLN A 162 2.58 -5.57 -13.19
C GLN A 162 2.57 -6.93 -12.52
N ARG A 163 1.71 -7.11 -11.51
CA ARG A 163 1.57 -8.39 -10.81
C ARG A 163 1.12 -9.49 -11.75
N ASP A 164 0.09 -9.22 -12.57
CA ASP A 164 -0.46 -10.22 -13.47
C ASP A 164 0.56 -10.62 -14.56
N ALA A 165 1.29 -9.63 -15.10
CA ALA A 165 2.36 -9.89 -16.05
C ALA A 165 3.47 -10.74 -15.44
N LEU A 166 3.87 -10.42 -14.22
CA LEU A 166 4.94 -11.13 -13.52
C LEU A 166 4.49 -12.53 -13.08
N ALA A 167 3.23 -12.67 -12.67
CA ALA A 167 2.65 -13.98 -12.35
C ALA A 167 2.65 -14.90 -13.57
N SER A 168 2.36 -14.37 -14.75
CA SER A 168 2.44 -15.10 -16.00
C SER A 168 3.86 -15.57 -16.29
N GLN A 169 4.87 -14.69 -16.09
CA GLN A 169 6.28 -15.07 -16.23
C GLN A 169 6.69 -16.13 -15.20
N TYR A 170 6.27 -15.98 -13.96
CA TYR A 170 6.51 -16.95 -12.90
C TYR A 170 6.01 -18.34 -13.31
N ASN A 171 4.79 -18.40 -13.83
CA ASN A 171 4.20 -19.66 -14.29
C ASN A 171 4.98 -20.27 -15.45
N LYS A 172 5.50 -19.46 -16.37
CA LYS A 172 6.36 -19.92 -17.46
C LYS A 172 7.66 -20.53 -16.93
N TYR A 173 8.32 -19.89 -15.96
CA TYR A 173 9.53 -20.41 -15.34
C TYR A 173 9.24 -21.70 -14.57
N SER A 174 8.11 -21.77 -13.89
CA SER A 174 7.66 -22.95 -13.18
C SER A 174 7.45 -24.13 -14.14
N ASP A 175 6.78 -23.88 -15.26
CA ASP A 175 6.54 -24.88 -16.30
C ASP A 175 7.86 -25.35 -16.92
N ALA A 176 8.79 -24.43 -17.19
CA ALA A 176 10.11 -24.77 -17.71
C ALA A 176 10.90 -25.65 -16.75
N VAL A 177 10.83 -25.38 -15.44
CA VAL A 177 11.47 -26.21 -14.41
C VAL A 177 10.79 -27.58 -14.35
N ALA A 178 9.47 -27.63 -14.41
CA ALA A 178 8.69 -28.87 -14.37
C ALA A 178 8.94 -29.78 -15.61
N GLU A 179 9.19 -29.14 -16.77
CA GLU A 179 9.46 -29.84 -18.04
C GLU A 179 10.94 -30.21 -18.24
N ALA A 180 11.83 -29.79 -17.33
CA ALA A 180 13.24 -30.06 -17.45
C ALA A 180 13.50 -31.58 -17.51
N PRO A 181 14.43 -32.04 -18.36
CA PRO A 181 14.75 -33.46 -18.46
C PRO A 181 15.20 -34.04 -17.12
N LYS A 182 14.73 -35.22 -16.83
CA LYS A 182 15.11 -35.94 -15.62
C LYS A 182 16.50 -36.55 -15.74
#